data_b6ff0046029b495c3dbb99c0e72a0025
#
_entry.id   b6ff0046029b495c3dbb99c0e72a0025
#
_cell.length_a   1.000
_cell.length_b   1.000
_cell.length_c   1.000
_cell.angle_alpha   90.00
_cell.angle_beta   90.00
_cell.angle_gamma   90.00
#
_symmetry.space_group_name_H-M   'P 1'
#
loop_
_entity.id
_entity.type
_entity.pdbx_description
1 polymer ?
#
loop_
_entity_poly.entity_id
_entity_poly.type
_entity_poly.pdbx_seq_one_letter_code
_entity_poly.pdbx_strand_id
1 'polypeptide(L)'
;MVNLKITTALFTVLLLFSCSHKSETETLFSHADTLIEEYPDSALQSLDLSPEEIEGLSDKECARYALLLARATDKCKLSLLPCDSLLNVALDYYDDDEKEKAIALLYKGRLAVEMEEAEEATTCFQKGLTIIQDFPKELKTKNLLLSSLGNIYFDAGYYDKSMEIYETMYECCTTDLEKSIALNNISTYYYLIDEKDSTLMFQREALNYAIASGDSLQIAMSKHNLSLEFDSFDELDSALYYEKMALKGLPQKENHGNYYSNLGYLILKTGGSKDSARHYLNKSLEDVPIEGKTSCLKSLYNLEKENGDYKKANTYLEEHAAIIDSLYCMEQSTEIQQLIYEYNTKMRVREEQLKGKRIIYCTFAGFVAICFIIILAYQNYINRKKRIQLQYKQSLEQTQNKLSSLETTIENNQLMITLLKQEHENKEQQIEEREQAIARLKEEKQQLLHWLFAQSSIYQRVIALSQQTTSNKKQMKALTTTEQEQLKKTIFGIYQSYISFLHIEYPKLTEDDQLLLCLQETSLSPLAIAICFGYTDTHPLNQKKYKMKERMSREESKV
;
A
#
# COMPACT_ATOMS: atom_id res chain seq x y z
N MET A 1 -54.86 -9.41 18.09
CA MET A 1 -54.09 -8.18 17.78
C MET A 1 -53.70 -7.36 19.01
N VAL A 2 -54.44 -7.36 20.10
CA VAL A 2 -54.11 -6.60 21.32
C VAL A 2 -52.92 -7.23 22.08
N ASN A 3 -52.85 -8.56 22.18
CA ASN A 3 -51.76 -9.26 22.89
C ASN A 3 -50.39 -9.17 22.19
N LEU A 4 -50.35 -8.96 20.88
CA LEU A 4 -49.08 -8.81 20.15
C LEU A 4 -48.46 -7.40 20.31
N LYS A 5 -49.34 -6.38 20.52
CA LYS A 5 -48.88 -5.00 20.80
C LYS A 5 -48.40 -4.82 22.23
N ILE A 6 -48.93 -5.60 23.18
CA ILE A 6 -48.47 -5.57 24.57
C ILE A 6 -47.14 -6.31 24.73
N THR A 7 -46.92 -7.44 24.04
CA THR A 7 -45.65 -8.15 24.05
C THR A 7 -44.53 -7.37 23.33
N THR A 8 -44.84 -6.69 22.21
CA THR A 8 -43.84 -5.80 21.56
C THR A 8 -43.55 -4.55 22.38
N ALA A 9 -44.53 -3.96 23.07
CA ALA A 9 -44.31 -2.84 23.98
C ALA A 9 -43.50 -3.26 25.23
N LEU A 10 -43.71 -4.47 25.78
CA LEU A 10 -42.93 -4.99 26.90
C LEU A 10 -41.49 -5.31 26.47
N PHE A 11 -41.27 -5.82 25.23
CA PHE A 11 -39.95 -6.11 24.69
C PHE A 11 -39.18 -4.83 24.34
N THR A 12 -39.85 -3.77 23.85
CA THR A 12 -39.23 -2.44 23.65
C THR A 12 -38.93 -1.71 24.95
N VAL A 13 -39.73 -1.89 25.99
CA VAL A 13 -39.45 -1.36 27.33
C VAL A 13 -38.26 -2.10 27.97
N LEU A 14 -38.16 -3.42 27.81
CA LEU A 14 -36.97 -4.20 28.26
C LEU A 14 -35.71 -3.84 27.47
N LEU A 15 -35.80 -3.45 26.21
CA LEU A 15 -34.67 -2.97 25.42
C LEU A 15 -34.24 -1.53 25.77
N LEU A 16 -35.17 -0.72 26.34
CA LEU A 16 -34.85 0.64 26.79
C LEU A 16 -34.25 0.68 28.21
N PHE A 17 -34.37 -0.40 29.00
CA PHE A 17 -33.66 -0.56 30.29
C PHE A 17 -32.29 -1.23 30.14
N SER A 18 -31.86 -1.58 28.96
CA SER A 18 -30.46 -1.90 28.64
C SER A 18 -29.65 -0.62 28.37
N CYS A 19 -29.92 0.46 29.07
CA CYS A 19 -28.92 1.48 29.33
C CYS A 19 -27.92 0.82 30.28
N SER A 20 -26.72 0.51 29.78
CA SER A 20 -25.60 0.02 30.55
C SER A 20 -25.39 0.93 31.75
N HIS A 21 -25.85 0.51 32.92
CA HIS A 21 -25.20 0.95 34.16
C HIS A 21 -23.76 0.50 34.00
N LYS A 22 -22.85 1.43 33.70
CA LYS A 22 -21.42 1.15 33.85
C LYS A 22 -21.31 0.64 35.28
N SER A 23 -20.69 -0.53 35.47
CA SER A 23 -20.44 -1.05 36.81
C SER A 23 -19.66 0.02 37.59
N GLU A 24 -19.81 0.09 38.89
CA GLU A 24 -19.00 1.01 39.73
C GLU A 24 -17.50 0.81 39.43
N THR A 25 -17.10 -0.43 39.22
CA THR A 25 -15.75 -0.84 38.83
C THR A 25 -15.32 -0.23 37.47
N GLU A 26 -16.18 -0.27 36.46
CA GLU A 26 -15.88 0.33 35.14
C GLU A 26 -15.73 1.84 35.21
N THR A 27 -16.50 2.49 36.09
CA THR A 27 -16.40 3.94 36.35
C THR A 27 -15.09 4.26 37.07
N LEU A 28 -14.69 3.47 38.08
CA LEU A 28 -13.44 3.58 38.79
C LEU A 28 -12.23 3.42 37.86
N PHE A 29 -12.21 2.35 37.04
CA PHE A 29 -11.10 2.09 36.13
C PHE A 29 -10.98 3.15 35.03
N SER A 30 -12.11 3.64 34.51
CA SER A 30 -12.11 4.74 33.55
C SER A 30 -11.59 6.05 34.19
N HIS A 31 -11.91 6.31 35.44
CA HIS A 31 -11.38 7.46 36.17
C HIS A 31 -9.88 7.33 36.42
N ALA A 32 -9.43 6.18 36.94
CA ALA A 32 -8.00 5.90 37.13
C ALA A 32 -7.20 6.07 35.84
N ASP A 33 -7.70 5.53 34.71
CA ASP A 33 -7.04 5.65 33.40
C ASP A 33 -6.82 7.11 32.97
N THR A 34 -7.78 8.00 33.25
CA THR A 34 -7.62 9.45 32.95
C THR A 34 -6.60 10.14 33.82
N LEU A 35 -6.35 9.63 35.06
CA LEU A 35 -5.42 10.23 36.01
C LEU A 35 -3.96 9.77 35.82
N ILE A 36 -3.72 8.59 35.26
CA ILE A 36 -2.37 7.97 35.23
C ILE A 36 -1.31 8.89 34.63
N GLU A 37 -1.64 9.68 33.62
CA GLU A 37 -0.64 10.50 32.92
C GLU A 37 -0.27 11.77 33.69
N GLU A 38 -1.25 12.45 34.31
CA GLU A 38 -1.04 13.75 34.98
C GLU A 38 -0.93 13.63 36.51
N TYR A 39 -1.66 12.67 37.08
CA TYR A 39 -1.77 12.48 38.54
C TYR A 39 -1.61 11.00 38.93
N PRO A 40 -0.45 10.37 38.62
CA PRO A 40 -0.26 8.93 38.82
C PRO A 40 -0.43 8.49 40.29
N ASP A 41 -0.02 9.32 41.26
CA ASP A 41 -0.23 9.03 42.70
C ASP A 41 -1.72 8.92 43.02
N SER A 42 -2.56 9.81 42.47
CA SER A 42 -4.01 9.77 42.68
C SER A 42 -4.66 8.58 41.96
N ALA A 43 -4.14 8.22 40.75
CA ALA A 43 -4.57 7.03 40.06
C ALA A 43 -4.26 5.76 40.86
N LEU A 44 -3.04 5.65 41.39
CA LEU A 44 -2.62 4.53 42.22
C LEU A 44 -3.47 4.42 43.50
N GLN A 45 -3.75 5.55 44.18
CA GLN A 45 -4.63 5.57 45.32
C GLN A 45 -6.06 5.12 45.02
N SER A 46 -6.58 5.47 43.81
CA SER A 46 -7.92 5.05 43.40
C SER A 46 -7.98 3.56 43.03
N LEU A 47 -6.84 2.94 42.76
CA LEU A 47 -6.68 1.51 42.43
C LEU A 47 -6.29 0.67 43.65
N ASP A 48 -6.25 1.24 44.87
CA ASP A 48 -5.97 0.52 46.12
C ASP A 48 -7.20 -0.28 46.56
N LEU A 49 -7.41 -1.43 45.89
CA LEU A 49 -8.51 -2.35 46.17
C LEU A 49 -8.11 -3.38 47.20
N SER A 50 -9.06 -3.71 48.11
CA SER A 50 -8.87 -4.80 49.06
C SER A 50 -8.79 -6.16 48.35
N PRO A 51 -8.20 -7.20 48.96
CA PRO A 51 -8.17 -8.55 48.40
C PRO A 51 -9.57 -9.08 48.04
N GLU A 52 -10.57 -8.80 48.87
CA GLU A 52 -11.96 -9.23 48.66
C GLU A 52 -12.58 -8.53 47.45
N GLU A 53 -12.24 -7.27 47.19
CA GLU A 53 -12.69 -6.53 46.00
C GLU A 53 -12.02 -7.08 44.75
N ILE A 54 -10.74 -7.42 44.82
CA ILE A 54 -10.01 -8.05 43.68
C ILE A 54 -10.58 -9.43 43.35
N GLU A 55 -10.86 -10.28 44.38
CA GLU A 55 -11.50 -11.58 44.16
C GLU A 55 -12.91 -11.48 43.56
N GLY A 56 -13.59 -10.35 43.79
CA GLY A 56 -14.92 -10.09 43.22
C GLY A 56 -14.93 -9.63 41.78
N LEU A 57 -13.76 -9.31 41.19
CA LEU A 57 -13.65 -8.88 39.81
C LEU A 57 -13.88 -10.06 38.86
N SER A 58 -14.55 -9.79 37.74
CA SER A 58 -14.55 -10.72 36.61
C SER A 58 -13.15 -10.81 35.98
N ASP A 59 -12.86 -11.90 35.23
CA ASP A 59 -11.57 -12.10 34.55
C ASP A 59 -11.17 -10.88 33.71
N LYS A 60 -12.12 -10.28 33.00
CA LYS A 60 -11.94 -9.06 32.21
C LYS A 60 -11.57 -7.87 33.07
N GLU A 61 -12.26 -7.67 34.18
CA GLU A 61 -12.02 -6.58 35.08
C GLU A 61 -10.67 -6.75 35.79
N CYS A 62 -10.33 -7.98 36.20
CA CYS A 62 -9.03 -8.32 36.79
C CYS A 62 -7.87 -8.05 35.82
N ALA A 63 -7.98 -8.47 34.57
CA ALA A 63 -6.97 -8.19 33.54
C ALA A 63 -6.79 -6.69 33.28
N ARG A 64 -7.89 -5.92 33.21
CA ARG A 64 -7.84 -4.46 33.07
C ARG A 64 -7.26 -3.77 34.31
N TYR A 65 -7.65 -4.21 35.49
CA TYR A 65 -7.09 -3.73 36.77
C TYR A 65 -5.59 -3.92 36.81
N ALA A 66 -5.09 -5.10 36.43
CA ALA A 66 -3.68 -5.39 36.40
C ALA A 66 -2.88 -4.39 35.52
N LEU A 67 -3.41 -4.09 34.31
CA LEU A 67 -2.75 -3.12 33.41
C LEU A 67 -2.76 -1.69 33.99
N LEU A 68 -3.88 -1.25 34.56
CA LEU A 68 -4.00 0.08 35.16
C LEU A 68 -3.08 0.22 36.38
N LEU A 69 -3.05 -0.79 37.24
CA LEU A 69 -2.18 -0.82 38.40
C LEU A 69 -0.71 -0.79 38.00
N ALA A 70 -0.28 -1.65 37.08
CA ALA A 70 1.10 -1.67 36.63
C ALA A 70 1.52 -0.33 35.97
N ARG A 71 0.64 0.28 35.16
CA ARG A 71 0.88 1.61 34.57
C ARG A 71 1.02 2.70 35.61
N ALA A 72 0.13 2.73 36.60
CA ALA A 72 0.18 3.72 37.69
C ALA A 72 1.43 3.54 38.55
N THR A 73 1.77 2.29 38.90
CA THR A 73 2.96 1.92 39.69
C THR A 73 4.24 2.36 38.98
N ASP A 74 4.37 2.04 37.66
CA ASP A 74 5.52 2.44 36.84
C ASP A 74 5.65 3.97 36.71
N LYS A 75 4.53 4.67 36.53
CA LYS A 75 4.51 6.15 36.52
C LYS A 75 4.89 6.80 37.84
N CYS A 76 4.54 6.16 38.95
CA CYS A 76 4.98 6.56 40.30
C CYS A 76 6.44 6.15 40.57
N LYS A 77 7.12 5.48 39.64
CA LYS A 77 8.50 4.93 39.82
C LYS A 77 8.61 3.99 41.02
N LEU A 78 7.56 3.25 41.30
CA LEU A 78 7.52 2.22 42.33
C LEU A 78 7.84 0.87 41.70
N SER A 79 8.29 -0.08 42.56
CA SER A 79 8.57 -1.45 42.16
C SER A 79 7.33 -2.13 41.55
N LEU A 80 7.51 -2.81 40.42
CA LEU A 80 6.49 -3.62 39.78
C LEU A 80 6.35 -5.03 40.35
N LEU A 81 7.23 -5.44 41.27
CA LEU A 81 7.20 -6.76 41.92
C LEU A 81 5.81 -7.14 42.49
N PRO A 82 5.06 -6.23 43.15
CA PRO A 82 3.72 -6.54 43.61
C PRO A 82 2.70 -6.82 42.49
N CYS A 83 2.99 -6.41 41.25
CA CYS A 83 2.09 -6.57 40.10
C CYS A 83 2.29 -7.91 39.37
N ASP A 84 3.28 -8.73 39.72
CA ASP A 84 3.67 -9.92 38.96
C ASP A 84 2.51 -10.89 38.70
N SER A 85 1.82 -11.31 39.79
CA SER A 85 0.70 -12.25 39.66
C SER A 85 -0.45 -11.68 38.83
N LEU A 86 -0.75 -10.39 38.95
CA LEU A 86 -1.79 -9.70 38.22
C LEU A 86 -1.41 -9.54 36.74
N LEU A 87 -0.15 -9.25 36.42
CA LEU A 87 0.34 -9.18 35.06
C LEU A 87 0.23 -10.53 34.36
N ASN A 88 0.48 -11.65 35.07
CA ASN A 88 0.27 -12.98 34.52
C ASN A 88 -1.22 -13.23 34.20
N VAL A 89 -2.15 -12.79 35.07
CA VAL A 89 -3.59 -12.86 34.78
C VAL A 89 -3.94 -12.05 33.51
N ALA A 90 -3.38 -10.87 33.36
CA ALA A 90 -3.60 -10.07 32.13
C ALA A 90 -3.02 -10.75 30.89
N LEU A 91 -1.84 -11.36 30.99
CA LEU A 91 -1.21 -12.10 29.90
C LEU A 91 -2.00 -13.35 29.51
N ASP A 92 -2.65 -14.02 30.44
CA ASP A 92 -3.49 -15.19 30.16
C ASP A 92 -4.86 -14.82 29.59
N TYR A 93 -5.38 -13.65 29.96
CA TYR A 93 -6.70 -13.19 29.54
C TYR A 93 -6.70 -12.60 28.12
N TYR A 94 -5.74 -11.72 27.78
CA TYR A 94 -5.69 -11.07 26.49
C TYR A 94 -5.07 -11.98 25.42
N ASP A 95 -5.69 -12.02 24.23
CA ASP A 95 -5.18 -12.75 23.06
C ASP A 95 -4.06 -11.98 22.34
N ASP A 96 -3.27 -12.66 21.50
CA ASP A 96 -2.14 -12.08 20.77
C ASP A 96 -2.56 -11.07 19.68
N ASP A 97 -3.86 -10.97 19.36
CA ASP A 97 -4.43 -9.98 18.45
C ASP A 97 -4.99 -8.74 19.14
N GLU A 98 -4.84 -8.63 20.48
CA GLU A 98 -5.27 -7.50 21.28
C GLU A 98 -4.09 -6.62 21.71
N LYS A 99 -4.24 -5.30 21.59
CA LYS A 99 -3.20 -4.33 21.98
C LYS A 99 -2.89 -4.37 23.47
N GLU A 100 -3.85 -4.72 24.29
CA GLU A 100 -3.74 -4.89 25.72
C GLU A 100 -2.70 -5.96 26.10
N LYS A 101 -2.57 -7.00 25.28
CA LYS A 101 -1.50 -8.00 25.41
C LYS A 101 -0.11 -7.38 25.27
N ALA A 102 0.08 -6.47 24.30
CA ALA A 102 1.35 -5.76 24.13
C ALA A 102 1.67 -4.86 25.32
N ILE A 103 0.65 -4.23 25.93
CA ILE A 103 0.79 -3.42 27.14
C ILE A 103 1.17 -4.31 28.33
N ALA A 104 0.52 -5.47 28.50
CA ALA A 104 0.87 -6.44 29.53
C ALA A 104 2.32 -6.92 29.38
N LEU A 105 2.74 -7.23 28.17
CA LEU A 105 4.12 -7.63 27.85
C LEU A 105 5.14 -6.51 28.13
N LEU A 106 4.79 -5.24 27.89
CA LEU A 106 5.64 -4.11 28.24
C LEU A 106 5.93 -4.09 29.74
N TYR A 107 4.88 -4.18 30.58
CA TYR A 107 5.07 -4.11 32.04
C TYR A 107 5.65 -5.38 32.63
N LYS A 108 5.33 -6.57 32.06
CA LYS A 108 6.00 -7.82 32.42
C LYS A 108 7.50 -7.77 32.09
N GLY A 109 7.85 -7.24 30.91
CA GLY A 109 9.25 -7.04 30.52
C GLY A 109 9.99 -6.06 31.46
N ARG A 110 9.34 -4.95 31.87
CA ARG A 110 9.92 -4.02 32.83
C ARG A 110 10.12 -4.66 34.20
N LEU A 111 9.15 -5.46 34.64
CA LEU A 111 9.28 -6.26 35.84
C LEU A 111 10.47 -7.24 35.74
N ALA A 112 10.63 -7.91 34.61
CA ALA A 112 11.76 -8.81 34.39
C ALA A 112 13.11 -8.07 34.41
N VAL A 113 13.17 -6.82 33.91
CA VAL A 113 14.36 -5.95 34.09
C VAL A 113 14.64 -5.69 35.57
N GLU A 114 13.60 -5.39 36.37
CA GLU A 114 13.75 -5.17 37.83
C GLU A 114 14.23 -6.44 38.55
N MET A 115 13.86 -7.63 38.02
CA MET A 115 14.29 -8.93 38.54
C MET A 115 15.66 -9.38 38.00
N GLU A 116 16.32 -8.55 37.17
CA GLU A 116 17.56 -8.88 36.47
C GLU A 116 17.45 -10.05 35.48
N GLU A 117 16.23 -10.36 35.04
CA GLU A 117 15.91 -11.42 34.07
C GLU A 117 15.91 -10.87 32.64
N ALA A 118 17.08 -10.48 32.14
CA ALA A 118 17.25 -9.79 30.86
C ALA A 118 16.68 -10.54 29.66
N GLU A 119 16.70 -11.88 29.69
CA GLU A 119 16.16 -12.73 28.62
C GLU A 119 14.64 -12.70 28.57
N GLU A 120 13.98 -12.83 29.74
CA GLU A 120 12.54 -12.71 29.84
C GLU A 120 12.08 -11.31 29.41
N ALA A 121 12.79 -10.27 29.90
CA ALA A 121 12.53 -8.89 29.51
C ALA A 121 12.62 -8.70 27.98
N THR A 122 13.72 -9.17 27.35
CA THR A 122 13.92 -9.12 25.90
C THR A 122 12.79 -9.84 25.17
N THR A 123 12.43 -11.03 25.61
CA THR A 123 11.34 -11.82 25.03
C THR A 123 10.00 -11.10 25.09
N CYS A 124 9.69 -10.52 26.24
CA CYS A 124 8.45 -9.75 26.46
C CYS A 124 8.38 -8.54 25.53
N PHE A 125 9.44 -7.73 25.46
CA PHE A 125 9.45 -6.54 24.60
C PHE A 125 9.37 -6.90 23.11
N GLN A 126 10.07 -7.93 22.65
CA GLN A 126 10.01 -8.41 21.27
C GLN A 126 8.62 -8.92 20.89
N LYS A 127 7.98 -9.71 21.76
CA LYS A 127 6.60 -10.16 21.55
C LYS A 127 5.64 -8.98 21.52
N GLY A 128 5.77 -8.04 22.47
CA GLY A 128 4.98 -6.81 22.53
C GLY A 128 5.10 -5.99 21.24
N LEU A 129 6.32 -5.80 20.72
CA LEU A 129 6.58 -5.13 19.45
C LEU A 129 5.96 -5.88 18.26
N THR A 130 5.97 -7.20 18.30
CA THR A 130 5.35 -8.02 17.26
C THR A 130 3.83 -7.80 17.20
N ILE A 131 3.17 -7.73 18.35
CA ILE A 131 1.72 -7.51 18.46
C ILE A 131 1.38 -6.07 18.08
N ILE A 132 2.10 -5.07 18.66
CA ILE A 132 1.75 -3.66 18.49
C ILE A 132 1.92 -3.15 17.05
N GLN A 133 2.66 -3.88 16.20
CA GLN A 133 2.77 -3.56 14.77
C GLN A 133 1.43 -3.62 14.03
N ASP A 134 0.49 -4.41 14.50
CA ASP A 134 -0.84 -4.51 13.93
C ASP A 134 -1.76 -3.35 14.38
N PHE A 135 -1.27 -2.52 15.32
CA PHE A 135 -1.96 -1.36 15.88
C PHE A 135 -1.22 -0.04 15.58
N PRO A 136 -1.21 0.46 14.34
CA PRO A 136 -0.37 1.58 13.91
C PRO A 136 -0.68 2.92 14.60
N LYS A 137 -1.78 3.02 15.33
CA LYS A 137 -2.15 4.21 16.11
C LYS A 137 -1.61 4.21 17.54
N GLU A 138 -1.17 3.06 18.04
CA GLU A 138 -0.66 2.88 19.41
C GLU A 138 0.83 3.23 19.50
N LEU A 139 1.20 4.43 18.99
CA LEU A 139 2.60 4.89 18.91
C LEU A 139 3.25 5.01 20.30
N LYS A 140 2.49 5.41 21.32
CA LYS A 140 3.01 5.54 22.67
C LYS A 140 3.49 4.19 23.23
N THR A 141 2.67 3.14 23.15
CA THR A 141 3.06 1.80 23.60
C THR A 141 4.24 1.27 22.79
N LYS A 142 4.24 1.51 21.46
CA LYS A 142 5.35 1.14 20.60
C LYS A 142 6.65 1.82 21.02
N ASN A 143 6.63 3.13 21.32
CA ASN A 143 7.80 3.88 21.77
C ASN A 143 8.33 3.38 23.10
N LEU A 144 7.45 3.06 24.06
CA LEU A 144 7.86 2.50 25.33
C LEU A 144 8.52 1.12 25.19
N LEU A 145 7.99 0.26 24.32
CA LEU A 145 8.57 -1.04 23.99
C LEU A 145 9.94 -0.90 23.30
N LEU A 146 10.04 0.03 22.32
CA LEU A 146 11.31 0.31 21.62
C LEU A 146 12.35 0.86 22.58
N SER A 147 12.00 1.84 23.41
CA SER A 147 12.89 2.40 24.42
C SER A 147 13.42 1.32 25.37
N SER A 148 12.52 0.47 25.91
CA SER A 148 12.90 -0.59 26.83
C SER A 148 13.81 -1.65 26.19
N LEU A 149 13.52 -2.05 24.94
CA LEU A 149 14.34 -3.01 24.20
C LEU A 149 15.69 -2.40 23.79
N GLY A 150 15.69 -1.14 23.36
CA GLY A 150 16.91 -0.40 23.01
C GLY A 150 17.87 -0.30 24.20
N ASN A 151 17.33 -0.02 25.39
CA ASN A 151 18.12 0.03 26.62
C ASN A 151 18.75 -1.33 26.95
N ILE A 152 18.00 -2.43 26.86
CA ILE A 152 18.57 -3.78 27.08
C ILE A 152 19.70 -4.08 26.09
N TYR A 153 19.52 -3.75 24.82
CA TYR A 153 20.58 -3.96 23.84
C TYR A 153 21.80 -3.10 24.10
N PHE A 154 21.57 -1.87 24.54
CA PHE A 154 22.63 -0.95 24.92
C PHE A 154 23.43 -1.50 26.13
N ASP A 155 22.73 -1.91 27.19
CA ASP A 155 23.32 -2.44 28.42
C ASP A 155 24.06 -3.75 28.17
N ALA A 156 23.60 -4.55 27.21
CA ALA A 156 24.26 -5.77 26.76
C ALA A 156 25.42 -5.54 25.75
N GLY A 157 25.79 -4.28 25.44
CA GLY A 157 26.88 -3.93 24.55
C GLY A 157 26.56 -4.04 23.05
N TYR A 158 25.29 -4.26 22.67
CA TYR A 158 24.86 -4.31 21.26
C TYR A 158 24.51 -2.93 20.71
N TYR A 159 25.48 -2.03 20.71
CA TYR A 159 25.29 -0.61 20.44
C TYR A 159 24.67 -0.32 19.05
N ASP A 160 25.12 -0.99 17.99
CA ASP A 160 24.57 -0.79 16.65
C ASP A 160 23.08 -1.14 16.59
N LYS A 161 22.67 -2.20 17.29
CA LYS A 161 21.26 -2.60 17.36
C LYS A 161 20.41 -1.66 18.20
N SER A 162 20.97 -1.19 19.31
CA SER A 162 20.27 -0.20 20.12
C SER A 162 20.06 1.09 19.33
N MET A 163 21.04 1.49 18.50
CA MET A 163 20.92 2.65 17.62
C MET A 163 19.81 2.50 16.60
N GLU A 164 19.73 1.36 15.87
CA GLU A 164 18.63 1.08 14.92
C GLU A 164 17.26 1.20 15.60
N ILE A 165 17.16 0.75 16.86
CA ILE A 165 15.92 0.83 17.62
C ILE A 165 15.62 2.28 18.04
N TYR A 166 16.61 3.05 18.46
CA TYR A 166 16.41 4.45 18.85
C TYR A 166 16.07 5.34 17.66
N GLU A 167 16.62 5.08 16.46
CA GLU A 167 16.20 5.73 15.23
C GLU A 167 14.74 5.42 14.91
N THR A 168 14.36 4.14 14.99
CA THR A 168 12.97 3.72 14.81
C THR A 168 12.03 4.37 15.84
N MET A 169 12.50 4.50 17.09
CA MET A 169 11.77 5.19 18.16
C MET A 169 11.57 6.67 17.81
N TYR A 170 12.62 7.36 17.38
CA TYR A 170 12.55 8.78 17.01
C TYR A 170 11.53 9.04 15.89
N GLU A 171 11.48 8.18 14.87
CA GLU A 171 10.49 8.25 13.79
C GLU A 171 9.04 8.08 14.30
N CYS A 172 8.86 7.37 15.42
CA CYS A 172 7.54 7.14 16.02
C CYS A 172 7.15 8.19 17.06
N CYS A 173 8.07 9.12 17.45
CA CYS A 173 7.83 10.12 18.48
C CYS A 173 6.71 11.09 18.11
N THR A 174 5.80 11.31 19.05
CA THR A 174 4.66 12.23 18.90
C THR A 174 4.77 13.48 19.77
N THR A 175 5.60 13.45 20.80
CA THR A 175 5.79 14.54 21.77
C THR A 175 7.25 14.99 21.82
N ASP A 176 7.48 16.23 22.25
CA ASP A 176 8.82 16.78 22.42
C ASP A 176 9.60 16.01 23.51
N LEU A 177 8.91 15.50 24.54
CA LEU A 177 9.52 14.64 25.54
C LEU A 177 10.08 13.35 24.94
N GLU A 178 9.28 12.64 24.14
CA GLU A 178 9.71 11.40 23.46
C GLU A 178 10.88 11.66 22.51
N LYS A 179 10.85 12.75 21.74
CA LYS A 179 11.96 13.13 20.86
C LYS A 179 13.24 13.40 21.65
N SER A 180 13.13 14.12 22.77
CA SER A 180 14.27 14.36 23.64
C SER A 180 14.90 13.06 24.16
N ILE A 181 14.09 12.11 24.60
CA ILE A 181 14.57 10.81 25.10
C ILE A 181 15.27 10.04 23.97
N ALA A 182 14.65 9.95 22.80
CA ALA A 182 15.25 9.24 21.65
C ALA A 182 16.59 9.86 21.22
N LEU A 183 16.67 11.20 21.14
CA LEU A 183 17.88 11.91 20.77
C LEU A 183 18.98 11.81 21.83
N ASN A 184 18.66 11.78 23.11
CA ASN A 184 19.63 11.48 24.16
C ASN A 184 20.28 10.10 23.94
N ASN A 185 19.48 9.08 23.63
CA ASN A 185 19.97 7.73 23.39
C ASN A 185 20.82 7.67 22.12
N ILE A 186 20.39 8.35 21.06
CA ILE A 186 21.16 8.48 19.80
C ILE A 186 22.50 9.19 20.06
N SER A 187 22.51 10.28 20.85
CA SER A 187 23.74 10.97 21.23
C SER A 187 24.70 10.05 22.00
N THR A 188 24.17 9.25 22.92
CA THR A 188 24.99 8.29 23.70
C THR A 188 25.67 7.26 22.79
N TYR A 189 25.00 6.81 21.73
CA TYR A 189 25.65 5.94 20.71
C TYR A 189 26.83 6.64 20.04
N TYR A 190 26.65 7.88 19.54
CA TYR A 190 27.73 8.63 18.90
C TYR A 190 28.89 8.93 19.87
N TYR A 191 28.56 9.16 21.14
CA TYR A 191 29.56 9.27 22.19
C TYR A 191 30.42 8.02 22.33
N LEU A 192 29.82 6.82 22.26
CA LEU A 192 30.55 5.54 22.40
C LEU A 192 31.47 5.25 21.21
N ILE A 193 31.15 5.73 20.02
CA ILE A 193 31.98 5.57 18.83
C ILE A 193 32.94 6.75 18.60
N ASP A 194 33.09 7.64 19.61
CA ASP A 194 33.98 8.80 19.64
C ASP A 194 33.72 9.86 18.54
N GLU A 195 32.48 10.00 18.11
CA GLU A 195 32.03 10.96 17.10
C GLU A 195 31.55 12.27 17.77
N LYS A 196 32.50 13.12 18.19
CA LYS A 196 32.23 14.35 18.98
C LYS A 196 31.16 15.28 18.38
N ASP A 197 31.27 15.58 17.09
CA ASP A 197 30.37 16.56 16.44
C ASP A 197 28.94 16.05 16.44
N SER A 198 28.73 14.79 16.11
CA SER A 198 27.42 14.12 16.12
C SER A 198 26.87 14.03 17.54
N THR A 199 27.68 13.64 18.51
CA THR A 199 27.33 13.59 19.93
C THR A 199 26.76 14.93 20.40
N LEU A 200 27.54 16.01 20.28
CA LEU A 200 27.11 17.33 20.74
C LEU A 200 25.91 17.89 19.94
N MET A 201 25.80 17.56 18.67
CA MET A 201 24.67 17.96 17.83
C MET A 201 23.37 17.35 18.36
N PHE A 202 23.32 16.04 18.48
CA PHE A 202 22.12 15.32 18.94
C PHE A 202 21.79 15.66 20.40
N GLN A 203 22.78 15.79 21.28
CA GLN A 203 22.55 16.11 22.67
C GLN A 203 21.99 17.53 22.86
N ARG A 204 22.45 18.52 22.10
CA ARG A 204 21.90 19.88 22.12
C ARG A 204 20.47 19.89 21.59
N GLU A 205 20.20 19.14 20.56
CA GLU A 205 18.84 19.00 20.02
C GLU A 205 17.92 18.31 21.04
N ALA A 206 18.40 17.26 21.71
CA ALA A 206 17.69 16.61 22.82
C ALA A 206 17.35 17.60 23.94
N LEU A 207 18.31 18.44 24.36
CA LEU A 207 18.07 19.47 25.37
C LEU A 207 17.03 20.50 24.90
N ASN A 208 17.03 20.91 23.64
CA ASN A 208 16.04 21.84 23.10
C ASN A 208 14.63 21.24 23.18
N TYR A 209 14.45 19.97 22.79
CA TYR A 209 13.17 19.28 22.94
C TYR A 209 12.79 19.06 24.41
N ALA A 210 13.75 18.78 25.30
CA ALA A 210 13.49 18.69 26.73
C ALA A 210 12.95 20.02 27.28
N ILE A 211 13.56 21.15 26.91
CA ILE A 211 13.09 22.49 27.32
C ILE A 211 11.69 22.76 26.75
N ALA A 212 11.43 22.41 25.49
CA ALA A 212 10.13 22.58 24.84
C ALA A 212 9.03 21.73 25.51
N SER A 213 9.37 20.52 25.98
CA SER A 213 8.44 19.66 26.72
C SER A 213 8.08 20.19 28.11
N GLY A 214 8.96 21.02 28.72
CA GLY A 214 8.80 21.50 30.09
C GLY A 214 9.08 20.46 31.18
N ASP A 215 9.49 19.24 30.82
CA ASP A 215 9.79 18.16 31.77
C ASP A 215 11.11 18.42 32.51
N SER A 216 11.02 18.70 33.82
CA SER A 216 12.17 19.09 34.63
C SER A 216 13.21 17.97 34.75
N LEU A 217 12.77 16.71 34.81
CA LEU A 217 13.67 15.55 34.88
C LEU A 217 14.43 15.40 33.56
N GLN A 218 13.73 15.44 32.44
CA GLN A 218 14.36 15.30 31.12
C GLN A 218 15.34 16.45 30.82
N ILE A 219 15.00 17.68 31.25
CA ILE A 219 15.92 18.83 31.18
C ILE A 219 17.18 18.59 32.00
N ALA A 220 17.05 18.06 33.21
CA ALA A 220 18.18 17.74 34.08
C ALA A 220 19.04 16.60 33.47
N MET A 221 18.40 15.54 32.97
CA MET A 221 19.09 14.41 32.29
C MET A 221 19.86 14.88 31.07
N SER A 222 19.25 15.65 30.19
CA SER A 222 19.94 16.16 28.98
C SER A 222 21.12 17.06 29.32
N LYS A 223 21.05 17.84 30.39
CA LYS A 223 22.20 18.64 30.88
C LYS A 223 23.28 17.76 31.49
N HIS A 224 22.91 16.74 32.24
CA HIS A 224 23.86 15.77 32.81
C HIS A 224 24.62 15.05 31.69
N ASN A 225 23.93 14.58 30.64
CA ASN A 225 24.56 13.97 29.49
C ASN A 225 25.54 14.95 28.83
N LEU A 226 25.15 16.22 28.60
CA LEU A 226 26.08 17.24 28.11
C LEU A 226 27.30 17.40 29.00
N SER A 227 27.14 17.31 30.34
CA SER A 227 28.26 17.36 31.28
C SER A 227 29.23 16.20 31.06
N LEU A 228 28.71 14.97 30.89
CA LEU A 228 29.54 13.79 30.65
C LEU A 228 30.28 13.88 29.30
N GLU A 229 29.61 14.35 28.27
CA GLU A 229 30.18 14.54 26.93
C GLU A 229 31.29 15.61 26.94
N PHE A 230 31.06 16.78 27.56
CA PHE A 230 32.07 17.81 27.71
C PHE A 230 33.28 17.35 28.55
N ASP A 231 33.04 16.54 29.56
CA ASP A 231 34.12 15.94 30.33
C ASP A 231 35.02 15.02 29.48
N SER A 232 34.38 14.19 28.63
CA SER A 232 35.12 13.29 27.74
C SER A 232 35.96 14.04 26.67
N PHE A 233 35.48 15.24 26.31
CA PHE A 233 36.20 16.11 25.35
C PHE A 233 37.18 17.09 26.04
N ASP A 234 37.41 16.90 27.34
CA ASP A 234 38.30 17.70 28.20
C ASP A 234 37.88 19.19 28.30
N GLU A 235 36.59 19.47 28.06
CA GLU A 235 35.98 20.81 28.23
C GLU A 235 35.43 20.96 29.67
N LEU A 236 36.33 20.89 30.65
CA LEU A 236 35.96 20.74 32.06
C LEU A 236 35.10 21.87 32.65
N ASP A 237 35.30 23.12 32.20
CA ASP A 237 34.49 24.25 32.66
C ASP A 237 33.02 24.10 32.18
N SER A 238 32.83 23.68 30.93
CA SER A 238 31.50 23.38 30.39
C SER A 238 30.86 22.21 31.11
N ALA A 239 31.61 21.13 31.32
CA ALA A 239 31.16 19.96 32.06
C ALA A 239 30.65 20.34 33.45
N LEU A 240 31.46 21.04 34.25
CA LEU A 240 31.10 21.48 35.60
C LEU A 240 29.90 22.44 35.61
N TYR A 241 29.80 23.32 34.61
CA TYR A 241 28.66 24.20 34.45
C TYR A 241 27.35 23.44 34.23
N TYR A 242 27.34 22.53 33.22
CA TYR A 242 26.14 21.77 32.92
C TYR A 242 25.73 20.83 34.06
N GLU A 243 26.67 20.20 34.77
CA GLU A 243 26.37 19.34 35.90
C GLU A 243 25.72 20.12 37.07
N LYS A 244 26.24 21.29 37.42
CA LYS A 244 25.62 22.16 38.40
C LYS A 244 24.21 22.59 37.99
N MET A 245 24.00 22.88 36.71
CA MET A 245 22.69 23.25 36.19
C MET A 245 21.71 22.07 36.16
N ALA A 246 22.19 20.86 35.92
CA ALA A 246 21.42 19.63 35.99
C ALA A 246 20.93 19.38 37.42
N LEU A 247 21.86 19.35 38.38
CA LEU A 247 21.55 19.10 39.78
C LEU A 247 20.61 20.17 40.38
N LYS A 248 20.76 21.45 39.99
CA LYS A 248 19.87 22.54 40.42
C LYS A 248 18.43 22.38 39.88
N GLY A 249 18.27 21.84 38.70
CA GLY A 249 16.98 21.65 38.03
C GLY A 249 16.30 20.32 38.34
N LEU A 250 17.04 19.38 38.94
CA LEU A 250 16.52 18.05 39.24
C LEU A 250 15.45 18.12 40.34
N PRO A 251 14.25 17.53 40.16
CA PRO A 251 13.22 17.48 41.20
C PRO A 251 13.70 16.75 42.45
N GLN A 252 13.29 17.22 43.63
CA GLN A 252 13.76 16.68 44.94
C GLN A 252 13.42 15.20 45.17
N LYS A 253 12.33 14.71 44.52
CA LYS A 253 11.89 13.32 44.65
C LYS A 253 12.69 12.36 43.73
N GLU A 254 13.50 12.88 42.84
CA GLU A 254 14.31 12.08 41.91
C GLU A 254 15.61 11.62 42.55
N ASN A 255 16.18 10.53 41.99
CA ASN A 255 17.47 10.04 42.45
C ASN A 255 18.59 11.01 42.04
N HIS A 256 19.38 11.47 42.99
CA HIS A 256 20.46 12.44 42.80
C HIS A 256 21.84 11.75 42.69
N GLY A 257 21.93 10.44 42.89
CA GLY A 257 23.17 9.71 43.05
C GLY A 257 24.17 9.93 41.91
N ASN A 258 23.76 9.71 40.68
CA ASN A 258 24.63 9.89 39.49
C ASN A 258 25.10 11.34 39.34
N TYR A 259 24.24 12.31 39.61
CA TYR A 259 24.60 13.74 39.54
C TYR A 259 25.61 14.12 40.64
N TYR A 260 25.45 13.60 41.84
CA TYR A 260 26.44 13.82 42.92
C TYR A 260 27.77 13.14 42.59
N SER A 261 27.77 11.93 42.02
CA SER A 261 28.98 11.22 41.60
C SER A 261 29.76 12.05 40.58
N ASN A 262 29.09 12.47 39.50
CA ASN A 262 29.70 13.25 38.46
C ASN A 262 30.19 14.61 38.95
N LEU A 263 29.37 15.32 39.74
CA LEU A 263 29.80 16.59 40.32
C LEU A 263 31.03 16.45 41.22
N GLY A 264 31.05 15.43 42.09
CA GLY A 264 32.21 15.13 42.92
C GLY A 264 33.46 14.82 42.12
N TYR A 265 33.35 14.02 41.09
CA TYR A 265 34.45 13.72 40.16
C TYR A 265 34.93 14.99 39.42
N LEU A 266 34.06 15.81 38.86
CA LEU A 266 34.42 17.05 38.16
C LEU A 266 35.09 18.06 39.07
N ILE A 267 34.66 18.17 40.33
CA ILE A 267 35.33 19.02 41.33
C ILE A 267 36.79 18.59 41.54
N LEU A 268 37.05 17.28 41.62
CA LEU A 268 38.43 16.77 41.70
C LEU A 268 39.22 17.06 40.44
N LYS A 269 38.66 16.77 39.29
CA LYS A 269 39.33 16.93 38.00
C LYS A 269 39.68 18.39 37.67
N THR A 270 38.85 19.32 38.11
CA THR A 270 39.08 20.79 38.01
C THR A 270 39.99 21.37 39.08
N GLY A 271 40.55 20.56 40.00
CA GLY A 271 41.40 21.01 41.12
C GLY A 271 40.63 21.75 42.23
N GLY A 272 39.33 21.52 42.35
CA GLY A 272 38.48 22.11 43.38
C GLY A 272 38.66 21.52 44.76
N SER A 273 37.82 21.88 45.74
CA SER A 273 37.95 21.45 47.12
C SER A 273 37.77 19.93 47.27
N LYS A 274 38.80 19.26 47.76
CA LYS A 274 38.78 17.81 48.06
C LYS A 274 37.68 17.44 49.08
N ASP A 275 37.38 18.32 50.03
CA ASP A 275 36.30 18.07 51.02
C ASP A 275 34.92 18.18 50.36
N SER A 276 34.72 19.15 49.47
CA SER A 276 33.49 19.24 48.69
C SER A 276 33.29 18.02 47.77
N ALA A 277 34.34 17.59 47.10
CA ALA A 277 34.27 16.39 46.28
C ALA A 277 33.92 15.14 47.08
N ARG A 278 34.61 14.91 48.21
CA ARG A 278 34.32 13.81 49.14
C ARG A 278 32.88 13.86 49.65
N HIS A 279 32.37 15.05 49.98
CA HIS A 279 30.98 15.22 50.40
C HIS A 279 30.01 14.73 49.33
N TYR A 280 30.14 15.18 48.08
CA TYR A 280 29.24 14.77 46.98
C TYR A 280 29.40 13.29 46.65
N LEU A 281 30.62 12.75 46.60
CA LEU A 281 30.86 11.34 46.32
C LEU A 281 30.26 10.41 47.39
N ASN A 282 30.42 10.75 48.69
CA ASN A 282 29.78 9.98 49.76
C ASN A 282 28.24 10.06 49.69
N LYS A 283 27.70 11.23 49.39
CA LYS A 283 26.27 11.41 49.23
C LYS A 283 25.74 10.61 48.03
N SER A 284 26.53 10.49 46.96
CA SER A 284 26.21 9.65 45.81
C SER A 284 26.04 8.18 46.17
N LEU A 285 26.95 7.62 47.00
CA LEU A 285 26.91 6.20 47.39
C LEU A 285 25.61 5.79 48.13
N GLU A 286 24.88 6.74 48.72
CA GLU A 286 23.60 6.48 49.39
C GLU A 286 22.48 6.18 48.40
N ASP A 287 22.48 6.83 47.20
CA ASP A 287 21.37 6.86 46.26
C ASP A 287 21.70 6.27 44.85
N VAL A 288 23.00 6.12 44.50
CA VAL A 288 23.38 5.73 43.15
C VAL A 288 23.06 4.25 42.88
N PRO A 289 22.51 3.92 41.70
CA PRO A 289 22.38 2.52 41.28
C PRO A 289 23.72 1.80 41.22
N ILE A 290 23.69 0.46 41.20
CA ILE A 290 24.90 -0.39 41.25
C ILE A 290 25.92 -0.07 40.15
N GLU A 291 25.43 0.23 38.94
CA GLU A 291 26.26 0.60 37.80
C GLU A 291 27.00 1.92 38.04
N GLY A 292 26.32 2.90 38.65
CA GLY A 292 26.91 4.21 39.00
C GLY A 292 27.90 4.16 40.15
N LYS A 293 27.84 3.14 41.03
CA LYS A 293 28.76 2.99 42.15
C LYS A 293 30.22 2.82 41.73
N THR A 294 30.44 2.22 40.56
CA THR A 294 31.80 2.00 40.03
C THR A 294 32.57 3.29 39.82
N SER A 295 31.98 4.31 39.22
CA SER A 295 32.60 5.62 38.98
C SER A 295 32.86 6.36 40.29
N CYS A 296 31.87 6.31 41.19
CA CYS A 296 31.96 6.96 42.53
C CYS A 296 33.08 6.32 43.37
N LEU A 297 33.09 4.99 43.48
CA LEU A 297 34.12 4.26 44.25
C LEU A 297 35.52 4.46 43.68
N LYS A 298 35.69 4.50 42.36
CA LYS A 298 36.96 4.81 41.71
C LYS A 298 37.42 6.23 42.04
N SER A 299 36.54 7.20 42.07
CA SER A 299 36.85 8.59 42.40
C SER A 299 37.23 8.72 43.87
N LEU A 300 36.54 8.06 44.79
CA LEU A 300 36.88 8.00 46.21
C LEU A 300 38.18 7.27 46.47
N TYR A 301 38.46 6.16 45.79
CA TYR A 301 39.73 5.48 45.85
C TYR A 301 40.89 6.42 45.47
N ASN A 302 40.79 7.13 44.34
CA ASN A 302 41.82 8.05 43.91
C ASN A 302 42.01 9.20 44.94
N LEU A 303 40.94 9.79 45.41
CA LEU A 303 40.94 10.86 46.42
C LEU A 303 41.66 10.43 47.70
N GLU A 304 41.29 9.28 48.29
CA GLU A 304 41.89 8.81 49.54
C GLU A 304 43.33 8.35 49.35
N LYS A 305 43.66 7.77 48.20
CA LYS A 305 45.06 7.44 47.82
C LYS A 305 45.93 8.70 47.76
N GLU A 306 45.46 9.78 47.13
CA GLU A 306 46.17 11.06 47.07
C GLU A 306 46.29 11.73 48.45
N ASN A 307 45.34 11.48 49.34
CA ASN A 307 45.39 11.97 50.74
C ASN A 307 46.27 11.11 51.67
N GLY A 308 46.77 9.95 51.15
CA GLY A 308 47.59 9.01 51.95
C GLY A 308 46.79 8.07 52.83
N ASP A 309 45.47 8.10 52.79
CA ASP A 309 44.63 7.13 53.53
C ASP A 309 44.44 5.83 52.73
N TYR A 310 45.53 5.07 52.62
CA TYR A 310 45.56 3.82 51.87
C TYR A 310 44.60 2.76 52.37
N LYS A 311 44.20 2.83 53.67
CA LYS A 311 43.24 1.88 54.24
C LYS A 311 41.84 2.08 53.62
N LYS A 312 41.38 3.32 53.63
CA LYS A 312 40.11 3.65 53.02
C LYS A 312 40.13 3.45 51.49
N ALA A 313 41.23 3.87 50.85
CA ALA A 313 41.41 3.64 49.42
C ALA A 313 41.23 2.16 49.05
N ASN A 314 41.90 1.26 49.84
CA ASN A 314 41.78 -0.18 49.58
C ASN A 314 40.33 -0.72 49.75
N THR A 315 39.60 -0.24 50.76
CA THR A 315 38.19 -0.61 50.94
C THR A 315 37.34 -0.23 49.71
N TYR A 316 37.49 0.99 49.18
CA TYR A 316 36.77 1.41 47.99
C TYR A 316 37.20 0.62 46.73
N LEU A 317 38.46 0.21 46.62
CA LEU A 317 38.91 -0.62 45.53
C LEU A 317 38.33 -2.05 45.56
N GLU A 318 38.24 -2.64 46.75
CA GLU A 318 37.65 -3.97 46.93
C GLU A 318 36.14 -3.96 46.58
N GLU A 319 35.40 -2.93 47.05
CA GLU A 319 33.99 -2.75 46.70
C GLU A 319 33.81 -2.55 45.18
N HIS A 320 34.65 -1.73 44.57
CA HIS A 320 34.66 -1.50 43.11
C HIS A 320 34.88 -2.81 42.32
N ALA A 321 35.87 -3.62 42.73
CA ALA A 321 36.20 -4.88 42.05
C ALA A 321 35.04 -5.88 42.11
N ALA A 322 34.39 -5.99 43.30
CA ALA A 322 33.23 -6.88 43.47
C ALA A 322 32.04 -6.52 42.55
N ILE A 323 31.80 -5.21 42.36
CA ILE A 323 30.74 -4.74 41.46
C ILE A 323 31.10 -5.02 39.98
N ILE A 324 32.35 -4.77 39.56
CA ILE A 324 32.80 -5.04 38.18
C ILE A 324 32.66 -6.53 37.85
N ASP A 325 33.06 -7.42 38.79
CA ASP A 325 32.92 -8.86 38.57
C ASP A 325 31.44 -9.28 38.38
N SER A 326 30.52 -8.67 39.11
CA SER A 326 29.08 -8.93 38.98
C SER A 326 28.55 -8.46 37.62
N LEU A 327 28.90 -7.24 37.19
CA LEU A 327 28.47 -6.66 35.90
C LEU A 327 29.04 -7.45 34.71
N TYR A 328 30.30 -7.91 34.81
CA TYR A 328 30.94 -8.70 33.73
C TYR A 328 30.22 -10.03 33.49
N CYS A 329 29.69 -10.69 34.53
CA CYS A 329 28.92 -11.92 34.38
C CYS A 329 27.59 -11.69 33.62
N MET A 330 26.99 -10.51 33.70
CA MET A 330 25.77 -10.17 32.97
C MET A 330 26.02 -9.91 31.47
N GLU A 331 27.15 -9.31 31.09
CA GLU A 331 27.50 -9.01 29.69
C GLU A 331 27.72 -10.26 28.82
N GLN A 332 28.08 -11.39 29.42
CA GLN A 332 28.50 -12.62 28.71
C GLN A 332 27.35 -13.58 28.41
N SER A 333 26.09 -13.21 28.59
CA SER A 333 24.98 -14.12 28.36
C SER A 333 24.84 -14.49 26.87
N THR A 334 25.30 -15.72 26.54
CA THR A 334 25.11 -16.33 25.22
C THR A 334 23.65 -16.47 24.83
N GLU A 335 22.75 -16.54 25.80
CA GLU A 335 21.30 -16.68 25.63
C GLU A 335 20.66 -15.38 25.08
N ILE A 336 21.12 -14.20 25.53
CA ILE A 336 20.68 -12.92 24.95
C ILE A 336 21.08 -12.85 23.45
N GLN A 337 22.30 -13.30 23.10
CA GLN A 337 22.74 -13.34 21.70
C GLN A 337 21.83 -14.22 20.85
N GLN A 338 21.42 -15.39 21.37
CA GLN A 338 20.53 -16.31 20.67
C GLN A 338 19.14 -15.71 20.49
N LEU A 339 18.57 -15.08 21.51
CA LEU A 339 17.27 -14.38 21.44
C LEU A 339 17.29 -13.23 20.44
N ILE A 340 18.35 -12.43 20.41
CA ILE A 340 18.56 -11.36 19.45
C ILE A 340 18.61 -11.92 18.02
N TYR A 341 19.34 -13.02 17.81
CA TYR A 341 19.41 -13.67 16.50
C TYR A 341 18.05 -14.20 16.04
N GLU A 342 17.32 -14.89 16.91
CA GLU A 342 15.98 -15.42 16.61
C GLU A 342 14.98 -14.30 16.27
N TYR A 343 14.98 -13.21 17.08
CA TYR A 343 14.11 -12.07 16.83
C TYR A 343 14.40 -11.42 15.47
N ASN A 344 15.68 -11.11 15.19
CA ASN A 344 16.05 -10.50 13.93
C ASN A 344 15.69 -11.38 12.73
N THR A 345 15.81 -12.71 12.89
CA THR A 345 15.41 -13.66 11.85
C THR A 345 13.90 -13.63 11.64
N LYS A 346 13.10 -13.63 12.73
CA LYS A 346 11.63 -13.52 12.66
C LYS A 346 11.18 -12.18 12.06
N MET A 347 11.82 -11.08 12.45
CA MET A 347 11.53 -9.74 11.92
C MET A 347 11.84 -9.65 10.43
N ARG A 348 12.99 -10.16 9.99
CA ARG A 348 13.37 -10.20 8.57
C ARG A 348 12.38 -11.01 7.74
N VAL A 349 11.97 -12.19 8.22
CA VAL A 349 10.93 -13.03 7.56
C VAL A 349 9.60 -12.28 7.49
N ARG A 350 9.20 -11.58 8.56
CA ARG A 350 7.95 -10.79 8.57
C ARG A 350 8.01 -9.60 7.60
N GLU A 351 9.14 -8.89 7.55
CA GLU A 351 9.34 -7.82 6.56
C GLU A 351 9.29 -8.35 5.12
N GLU A 352 9.91 -9.49 4.85
CA GLU A 352 9.83 -10.13 3.53
C GLU A 352 8.39 -10.53 3.18
N GLN A 353 7.64 -11.07 4.16
CA GLN A 353 6.22 -11.39 3.98
C GLN A 353 5.37 -10.13 3.71
N LEU A 354 5.63 -9.03 4.43
CA LEU A 354 4.94 -7.76 4.22
C LEU A 354 5.30 -7.14 2.87
N LYS A 355 6.58 -7.18 2.47
CA LYS A 355 7.04 -6.78 1.12
C LYS A 355 6.35 -7.64 0.06
N GLY A 356 6.29 -8.96 0.26
CA GLY A 356 5.58 -9.89 -0.61
C GLY A 356 4.09 -9.57 -0.73
N LYS A 357 3.39 -9.36 0.38
CA LYS A 357 1.97 -8.94 0.38
C LYS A 357 1.79 -7.60 -0.35
N ARG A 358 2.66 -6.60 -0.10
CA ARG A 358 2.61 -5.30 -0.78
C ARG A 358 2.80 -5.44 -2.29
N ILE A 359 3.74 -6.29 -2.73
CA ILE A 359 3.95 -6.58 -4.16
C ILE A 359 2.69 -7.24 -4.75
N ILE A 360 2.09 -8.21 -4.07
CA ILE A 360 0.84 -8.86 -4.50
C ILE A 360 -0.30 -7.84 -4.61
N TYR A 361 -0.48 -6.94 -3.65
CA TYR A 361 -1.50 -5.90 -3.73
C TYR A 361 -1.23 -4.91 -4.87
N CYS A 362 0.02 -4.50 -5.08
CA CYS A 362 0.38 -3.60 -6.19
C CYS A 362 0.19 -4.27 -7.55
N THR A 363 0.57 -5.55 -7.70
CA THR A 363 0.36 -6.32 -8.95
C THR A 363 -1.13 -6.56 -9.22
N PHE A 364 -1.92 -6.87 -8.18
CA PHE A 364 -3.37 -7.01 -8.31
C PHE A 364 -4.04 -5.68 -8.68
N ALA A 365 -3.67 -4.58 -8.04
CA ALA A 365 -4.16 -3.24 -8.40
C ALA A 365 -3.77 -2.87 -9.84
N GLY A 366 -2.54 -3.17 -10.25
CA GLY A 366 -2.08 -3.01 -11.62
C GLY A 366 -2.90 -3.84 -12.62
N PHE A 367 -3.17 -5.10 -12.29
CA PHE A 367 -4.02 -5.97 -13.11
C PHE A 367 -5.45 -5.43 -13.26
N VAL A 368 -6.07 -4.99 -12.16
CA VAL A 368 -7.41 -4.36 -12.17
C VAL A 368 -7.41 -3.10 -13.03
N ALA A 369 -6.38 -2.26 -12.92
CA ALA A 369 -6.24 -1.06 -13.75
C ALA A 369 -6.12 -1.41 -15.24
N ILE A 370 -5.33 -2.42 -15.60
CA ILE A 370 -5.20 -2.91 -16.98
C ILE A 370 -6.54 -3.45 -17.49
N CYS A 371 -7.25 -4.27 -16.69
CA CYS A 371 -8.58 -4.76 -17.04
C CYS A 371 -9.55 -3.60 -17.29
N PHE A 372 -9.53 -2.58 -16.44
CA PHE A 372 -10.35 -1.39 -16.60
C PHE A 372 -10.03 -0.62 -17.89
N ILE A 373 -8.75 -0.45 -18.21
CA ILE A 373 -8.30 0.17 -19.47
C ILE A 373 -8.77 -0.65 -20.68
N ILE A 374 -8.67 -1.98 -20.62
CA ILE A 374 -9.14 -2.88 -21.68
C ILE A 374 -10.66 -2.74 -21.87
N ILE A 375 -11.43 -2.69 -20.77
CA ILE A 375 -12.87 -2.49 -20.81
C ILE A 375 -13.22 -1.14 -21.46
N LEU A 376 -12.54 -0.07 -21.07
CA LEU A 376 -12.74 1.25 -21.68
C LEU A 376 -12.35 1.27 -23.17
N ALA A 377 -11.24 0.64 -23.52
CA ALA A 377 -10.82 0.51 -24.91
C ALA A 377 -11.83 -0.31 -25.73
N TYR A 378 -12.34 -1.40 -25.16
CA TYR A 378 -13.38 -2.22 -25.77
C TYR A 378 -14.70 -1.46 -25.94
N GLN A 379 -15.13 -0.71 -24.92
CA GLN A 379 -16.32 0.16 -25.04
C GLN A 379 -16.11 1.23 -26.13
N ASN A 380 -14.95 1.86 -26.17
CA ASN A 380 -14.62 2.81 -27.22
C ASN A 380 -14.60 2.15 -28.61
N TYR A 381 -14.05 0.94 -28.71
CA TYR A 381 -14.10 0.16 -29.96
C TYR A 381 -15.53 -0.14 -30.39
N ILE A 382 -16.39 -0.62 -29.48
CA ILE A 382 -17.83 -0.86 -29.76
C ILE A 382 -18.51 0.43 -30.20
N ASN A 383 -18.29 1.54 -29.48
CA ASN A 383 -18.89 2.83 -29.80
C ASN A 383 -18.42 3.34 -31.17
N ARG A 384 -17.12 3.20 -31.50
CA ARG A 384 -16.58 3.52 -32.84
C ARG A 384 -17.23 2.64 -33.91
N LYS A 385 -17.32 1.32 -33.67
CA LYS A 385 -17.97 0.39 -34.58
C LYS A 385 -19.44 0.74 -34.82
N LYS A 386 -20.21 1.08 -33.77
CA LYS A 386 -21.59 1.54 -33.87
C LYS A 386 -21.70 2.85 -34.68
N ARG A 387 -20.81 3.81 -34.45
CA ARG A 387 -20.77 5.07 -35.22
C ARG A 387 -20.49 4.82 -36.70
N ILE A 388 -19.51 3.98 -36.99
CA ILE A 388 -19.17 3.62 -38.38
C ILE A 388 -20.36 2.89 -39.04
N GLN A 389 -21.00 1.96 -38.32
CA GLN A 389 -22.19 1.27 -38.83
C GLN A 389 -23.34 2.23 -39.11
N LEU A 390 -23.55 3.19 -38.24
CA LEU A 390 -24.60 4.22 -38.40
C LEU A 390 -24.29 5.10 -39.63
N GLN A 391 -23.06 5.57 -39.77
CA GLN A 391 -22.61 6.36 -40.91
C GLN A 391 -22.74 5.57 -42.20
N TYR A 392 -22.34 4.29 -42.18
CA TYR A 392 -22.49 3.40 -43.32
C TYR A 392 -23.97 3.21 -43.72
N LYS A 393 -24.84 2.98 -42.71
CA LYS A 393 -26.29 2.85 -42.96
C LYS A 393 -26.88 4.13 -43.56
N GLN A 394 -26.50 5.30 -43.06
CA GLN A 394 -26.96 6.59 -43.58
C GLN A 394 -26.45 6.81 -45.00
N SER A 395 -25.19 6.52 -45.30
CA SER A 395 -24.60 6.62 -46.64
C SER A 395 -25.22 5.63 -47.63
N LEU A 396 -25.52 4.41 -47.16
CA LEU A 396 -26.24 3.40 -47.95
C LEU A 396 -27.64 3.89 -48.32
N GLU A 397 -28.40 4.38 -47.34
CA GLU A 397 -29.75 4.92 -47.55
C GLU A 397 -29.76 6.11 -48.49
N GLN A 398 -28.82 7.03 -48.35
CA GLN A 398 -28.65 8.16 -49.28
C GLN A 398 -28.34 7.69 -50.71
N THR A 399 -27.47 6.68 -50.83
CA THR A 399 -27.09 6.13 -52.16
C THR A 399 -28.25 5.37 -52.78
N GLN A 400 -29.03 4.59 -52.00
CA GLN A 400 -30.24 3.93 -52.48
C GLN A 400 -31.30 4.93 -52.96
N ASN A 401 -31.52 6.01 -52.18
CA ASN A 401 -32.45 7.07 -52.58
C ASN A 401 -31.99 7.76 -53.85
N LYS A 402 -30.66 8.01 -54.00
CA LYS A 402 -30.11 8.57 -55.23
C LYS A 402 -30.26 7.61 -56.42
N LEU A 403 -30.03 6.30 -56.18
CA LEU A 403 -30.22 5.27 -57.20
C LEU A 403 -31.67 5.22 -57.70
N SER A 404 -32.64 5.20 -56.77
CA SER A 404 -34.06 5.22 -57.12
C SER A 404 -34.45 6.48 -57.88
N SER A 405 -33.92 7.66 -57.50
CA SER A 405 -34.18 8.89 -58.23
C SER A 405 -33.57 8.87 -59.67
N LEU A 406 -32.40 8.27 -59.83
CA LEU A 406 -31.77 8.08 -61.16
C LEU A 406 -32.57 7.09 -62.03
N GLU A 407 -33.06 5.99 -61.45
CA GLU A 407 -33.91 5.03 -62.14
C GLU A 407 -35.19 5.70 -62.66
N THR A 408 -35.89 6.44 -61.77
CA THR A 408 -37.08 7.19 -62.17
C THR A 408 -36.77 8.24 -63.26
N THR A 409 -35.61 8.90 -63.17
CA THR A 409 -35.21 9.88 -64.19
C THR A 409 -34.89 9.23 -65.51
N ILE A 410 -34.26 8.05 -65.50
CA ILE A 410 -34.00 7.26 -66.74
C ILE A 410 -35.30 6.82 -67.38
N GLU A 411 -36.25 6.27 -66.57
CA GLU A 411 -37.59 5.84 -67.09
C GLU A 411 -38.35 7.02 -67.67
N ASN A 412 -38.41 8.15 -67.02
CA ASN A 412 -39.07 9.37 -67.52
C ASN A 412 -38.45 9.86 -68.82
N ASN A 413 -37.10 9.83 -68.94
CA ASN A 413 -36.40 10.19 -70.19
C ASN A 413 -36.67 9.19 -71.30
N GLN A 414 -36.72 7.87 -71.00
CA GLN A 414 -37.07 6.81 -71.98
C GLN A 414 -38.49 6.99 -72.47
N LEU A 415 -39.46 7.22 -71.55
CA LEU A 415 -40.84 7.47 -71.92
C LEU A 415 -40.96 8.71 -72.85
N MET A 416 -40.20 9.78 -72.51
CA MET A 416 -40.21 11.02 -73.30
C MET A 416 -39.63 10.81 -74.67
N ILE A 417 -38.54 9.99 -74.81
CA ILE A 417 -37.97 9.60 -76.14
C ILE A 417 -39.03 8.83 -76.98
N THR A 418 -39.75 7.91 -76.32
CA THR A 418 -40.82 7.14 -76.98
C THR A 418 -41.91 8.06 -77.50
N LEU A 419 -42.37 9.02 -76.69
CA LEU A 419 -43.35 10.01 -77.10
C LEU A 419 -42.86 10.93 -78.20
N LEU A 420 -41.59 11.38 -78.19
CA LEU A 420 -40.97 12.18 -79.27
C LEU A 420 -40.80 11.42 -80.57
N LYS A 421 -40.54 10.11 -80.53
CA LYS A 421 -40.49 9.25 -81.75
C LYS A 421 -41.87 9.02 -82.33
N GLN A 422 -42.96 9.15 -81.59
CA GLN A 422 -44.34 9.08 -82.08
C GLN A 422 -44.86 10.36 -82.75
N GLU A 423 -44.29 11.56 -82.32
CA GLU A 423 -44.62 12.86 -82.93
C GLU A 423 -43.64 13.22 -84.04
N HIS A 424 -43.96 12.92 -85.31
CA HIS A 424 -43.13 13.11 -86.46
C HIS A 424 -42.49 14.48 -86.70
N GLU A 425 -41.24 14.51 -87.10
CA GLU A 425 -40.49 15.38 -88.00
C GLU A 425 -39.62 16.52 -87.49
N ASN A 426 -39.40 16.86 -86.29
CA ASN A 426 -38.37 17.91 -85.95
C ASN A 426 -37.66 17.79 -84.58
N LYS A 427 -37.43 16.59 -84.11
CA LYS A 427 -36.91 16.43 -82.74
C LYS A 427 -35.69 15.48 -82.60
N GLU A 428 -34.94 15.21 -83.62
CA GLU A 428 -33.73 14.36 -83.56
C GLU A 428 -32.70 14.85 -82.53
N GLN A 429 -32.50 16.16 -82.43
CA GLN A 429 -31.53 16.75 -81.54
C GLN A 429 -31.96 16.56 -80.02
N GLN A 430 -33.22 16.66 -79.72
CA GLN A 430 -33.74 16.40 -78.38
C GLN A 430 -33.69 14.91 -77.99
N ILE A 431 -33.83 14.03 -78.93
CA ILE A 431 -33.66 12.57 -78.74
C ILE A 431 -32.19 12.27 -78.42
N GLU A 432 -31.26 12.79 -79.25
CA GLU A 432 -29.83 12.61 -79.02
C GLU A 432 -29.35 13.16 -77.66
N GLU A 433 -29.79 14.35 -77.23
CA GLU A 433 -29.48 14.94 -75.95
C GLU A 433 -29.97 14.04 -74.79
N ARG A 434 -31.18 13.45 -74.91
CA ARG A 434 -31.72 12.54 -73.87
C ARG A 434 -31.04 11.19 -73.88
N GLU A 435 -30.64 10.65 -75.04
CA GLU A 435 -29.86 9.41 -75.09
C GLU A 435 -28.47 9.58 -74.49
N GLN A 436 -27.82 10.74 -74.69
CA GLN A 436 -26.57 11.09 -74.07
C GLN A 436 -26.77 11.27 -72.51
N ALA A 437 -27.88 11.88 -72.07
CA ALA A 437 -28.20 12.00 -70.68
C ALA A 437 -28.43 10.63 -69.98
N ILE A 438 -29.14 9.72 -70.67
CA ILE A 438 -29.33 8.33 -70.17
C ILE A 438 -28.00 7.59 -70.08
N ALA A 439 -27.10 7.77 -71.07
CA ALA A 439 -25.78 7.15 -71.01
C ALA A 439 -24.97 7.62 -69.76
N ARG A 440 -24.96 8.95 -69.49
CA ARG A 440 -24.30 9.50 -68.34
C ARG A 440 -24.93 9.00 -67.00
N LEU A 441 -26.26 8.98 -66.93
CA LEU A 441 -26.96 8.48 -65.76
C LEU A 441 -26.72 6.96 -65.51
N LYS A 442 -26.62 6.18 -66.55
CA LYS A 442 -26.24 4.75 -66.46
C LYS A 442 -24.82 4.55 -65.96
N GLU A 443 -23.89 5.39 -66.44
CA GLU A 443 -22.50 5.37 -65.96
C GLU A 443 -22.42 5.77 -64.48
N GLU A 444 -23.11 6.83 -64.06
CA GLU A 444 -23.19 7.25 -62.67
C GLU A 444 -23.80 6.16 -61.78
N LYS A 445 -24.86 5.50 -62.24
CA LYS A 445 -25.48 4.36 -61.56
C LYS A 445 -24.45 3.22 -61.34
N GLN A 446 -23.69 2.91 -62.37
CA GLN A 446 -22.69 1.83 -62.28
C GLN A 446 -21.55 2.17 -61.31
N GLN A 447 -21.10 3.42 -61.30
CA GLN A 447 -20.12 3.90 -60.33
C GLN A 447 -20.63 3.80 -58.89
N LEU A 448 -21.89 4.11 -58.64
CA LEU A 448 -22.52 3.97 -57.32
C LEU A 448 -22.66 2.50 -56.89
N LEU A 449 -23.04 1.62 -57.78
CA LEU A 449 -23.12 0.17 -57.49
C LEU A 449 -21.74 -0.41 -57.17
N HIS A 450 -20.71 0.01 -57.91
CA HIS A 450 -19.32 -0.37 -57.60
C HIS A 450 -18.88 0.16 -56.25
N TRP A 451 -19.16 1.42 -55.92
CA TRP A 451 -18.84 2.01 -54.61
C TRP A 451 -19.50 1.24 -53.47
N LEU A 452 -20.79 0.90 -53.62
CA LEU A 452 -21.51 0.10 -52.61
C LEU A 452 -20.83 -1.26 -52.36
N PHE A 453 -20.40 -1.93 -53.43
CA PHE A 453 -19.69 -3.20 -53.31
C PHE A 453 -18.31 -3.03 -52.65
N ALA A 454 -17.57 -2.02 -53.03
CA ALA A 454 -16.23 -1.74 -52.50
C ALA A 454 -16.22 -1.46 -50.99
N GLN A 455 -17.34 -0.95 -50.42
CA GLN A 455 -17.48 -0.73 -48.97
C GLN A 455 -17.74 -2.03 -48.19
N SER A 456 -18.02 -3.15 -48.87
CA SER A 456 -18.30 -4.41 -48.20
C SER A 456 -17.02 -5.09 -47.66
N SER A 457 -17.11 -5.73 -46.49
CA SER A 457 -15.99 -6.49 -45.92
C SER A 457 -15.52 -7.64 -46.84
N ILE A 458 -16.46 -8.21 -47.61
CA ILE A 458 -16.16 -9.31 -48.51
C ILE A 458 -15.38 -8.81 -49.74
N TYR A 459 -15.62 -7.60 -50.21
CA TYR A 459 -14.80 -6.99 -51.28
C TYR A 459 -13.36 -6.83 -50.81
N GLN A 460 -13.13 -6.27 -49.63
CA GLN A 460 -11.79 -6.10 -49.05
C GLN A 460 -11.08 -7.47 -48.91
N ARG A 461 -11.82 -8.50 -48.55
CA ARG A 461 -11.31 -9.86 -48.46
C ARG A 461 -10.90 -10.41 -49.85
N VAL A 462 -11.71 -10.19 -50.86
CA VAL A 462 -11.41 -10.58 -52.28
C VAL A 462 -10.16 -9.87 -52.76
N ILE A 463 -10.04 -8.57 -52.57
CA ILE A 463 -8.87 -7.80 -52.97
C ILE A 463 -7.61 -8.31 -52.26
N ALA A 464 -7.66 -8.51 -50.93
CA ALA A 464 -6.54 -9.02 -50.14
C ALA A 464 -6.08 -10.41 -50.63
N LEU A 465 -7.02 -11.28 -51.05
CA LEU A 465 -6.70 -12.59 -51.61
C LEU A 465 -6.14 -12.48 -53.01
N SER A 466 -6.61 -11.53 -53.84
CA SER A 466 -6.14 -11.33 -55.20
C SER A 466 -4.73 -10.74 -55.31
N GLN A 467 -4.27 -10.08 -54.24
CA GLN A 467 -2.93 -9.45 -54.13
C GLN A 467 -1.88 -10.40 -53.53
N GLN A 468 -2.21 -11.66 -53.24
CA GLN A 468 -1.24 -12.63 -52.71
C GLN A 468 -0.12 -12.91 -53.75
N THR A 469 1.09 -12.49 -53.42
CA THR A 469 2.32 -12.80 -54.16
C THR A 469 2.96 -14.05 -53.56
N THR A 470 2.58 -15.23 -53.99
CA THR A 470 3.25 -16.47 -53.62
C THR A 470 3.88 -17.13 -54.85
N SER A 471 5.17 -17.43 -54.75
CA SER A 471 5.93 -18.16 -55.78
C SER A 471 5.44 -19.61 -55.99
N ASN A 472 4.50 -20.09 -55.21
CA ASN A 472 3.98 -21.45 -55.25
C ASN A 472 2.45 -21.43 -55.42
N LYS A 473 1.96 -21.69 -56.63
CA LYS A 473 0.52 -21.68 -56.95
C LYS A 473 -0.35 -22.59 -56.07
N LYS A 474 0.23 -23.61 -55.43
CA LYS A 474 -0.48 -24.50 -54.49
C LYS A 474 -0.78 -23.86 -53.12
N GLN A 475 -0.24 -22.70 -52.80
CA GLN A 475 -0.45 -21.99 -51.56
C GLN A 475 -1.39 -20.78 -51.67
N MET A 476 -1.89 -20.48 -52.89
CA MET A 476 -2.88 -19.42 -53.07
C MET A 476 -4.21 -19.82 -52.42
N LYS A 477 -4.77 -18.88 -51.64
CA LYS A 477 -6.07 -19.05 -50.98
C LYS A 477 -7.15 -18.36 -51.78
N ALA A 478 -8.31 -19.01 -51.89
CA ALA A 478 -9.54 -18.43 -52.43
C ALA A 478 -10.60 -18.29 -51.34
N LEU A 479 -11.77 -17.75 -51.65
CA LEU A 479 -12.86 -17.66 -50.70
C LEU A 479 -13.33 -19.05 -50.27
N THR A 480 -13.57 -19.19 -48.94
CA THR A 480 -14.23 -20.37 -48.38
C THR A 480 -15.71 -20.40 -48.76
N THR A 481 -16.37 -21.55 -48.62
CA THR A 481 -17.78 -21.71 -48.94
C THR A 481 -18.67 -20.69 -48.21
N THR A 482 -18.38 -20.44 -46.92
CA THR A 482 -19.11 -19.43 -46.12
C THR A 482 -18.88 -18.00 -46.63
N GLU A 483 -17.66 -17.68 -47.07
CA GLU A 483 -17.32 -16.36 -47.62
C GLU A 483 -17.98 -16.18 -49.00
N GLN A 484 -18.10 -17.24 -49.79
CA GLN A 484 -18.82 -17.23 -51.10
C GLN A 484 -20.33 -16.96 -50.90
N GLU A 485 -20.97 -17.59 -49.92
CA GLU A 485 -22.37 -17.31 -49.56
C GLU A 485 -22.57 -15.85 -49.12
N GLN A 486 -21.64 -15.34 -48.32
CA GLN A 486 -21.67 -13.94 -47.93
C GLN A 486 -21.50 -12.99 -49.11
N LEU A 487 -20.60 -13.28 -50.04
CA LEU A 487 -20.42 -12.54 -51.29
C LEU A 487 -21.70 -12.53 -52.12
N LYS A 488 -22.31 -13.70 -52.31
CA LYS A 488 -23.54 -13.85 -53.07
C LYS A 488 -24.65 -13.00 -52.52
N LYS A 489 -24.87 -13.09 -51.19
CA LYS A 489 -25.87 -12.27 -50.51
C LYS A 489 -25.61 -10.77 -50.68
N THR A 490 -24.36 -10.35 -50.59
CA THR A 490 -23.95 -8.94 -50.75
C THR A 490 -24.20 -8.45 -52.17
N ILE A 491 -23.73 -9.19 -53.16
CA ILE A 491 -23.90 -8.82 -54.59
C ILE A 491 -25.37 -8.81 -55.00
N PHE A 492 -26.15 -9.80 -54.58
CA PHE A 492 -27.57 -9.87 -54.92
C PHE A 492 -28.37 -8.74 -54.27
N GLY A 493 -27.98 -8.31 -53.05
CA GLY A 493 -28.58 -7.14 -52.42
C GLY A 493 -28.26 -5.82 -53.13
N ILE A 494 -27.04 -5.68 -53.71
CA ILE A 494 -26.61 -4.46 -54.41
C ILE A 494 -27.16 -4.40 -55.83
N TYR A 495 -27.14 -5.53 -56.57
CA TYR A 495 -27.54 -5.63 -57.96
C TYR A 495 -28.99 -6.14 -58.12
N GLN A 496 -29.88 -5.89 -57.15
CA GLN A 496 -31.23 -6.45 -57.11
C GLN A 496 -32.03 -6.17 -58.39
N SER A 497 -32.01 -4.95 -58.93
CA SER A 497 -32.73 -4.58 -60.17
C SER A 497 -32.16 -5.36 -61.37
N TYR A 498 -30.83 -5.55 -61.42
CA TYR A 498 -30.20 -6.31 -62.50
C TYR A 498 -30.48 -7.80 -62.39
N ILE A 499 -30.49 -8.37 -61.23
CA ILE A 499 -30.89 -9.76 -60.98
C ILE A 499 -32.35 -10.01 -61.37
N SER A 500 -33.25 -9.09 -61.03
CA SER A 500 -34.66 -9.17 -61.46
C SER A 500 -34.81 -9.15 -62.97
N PHE A 501 -34.02 -8.30 -63.68
CA PHE A 501 -33.98 -8.28 -65.12
C PHE A 501 -33.44 -9.62 -65.66
N LEU A 502 -32.36 -10.18 -65.15
CA LEU A 502 -31.79 -11.45 -65.57
C LEU A 502 -32.75 -12.63 -65.36
N HIS A 503 -33.59 -12.61 -64.34
CA HIS A 503 -34.61 -13.63 -64.10
C HIS A 503 -35.69 -13.62 -65.19
N ILE A 504 -36.08 -12.43 -65.65
CA ILE A 504 -37.12 -12.27 -66.65
C ILE A 504 -36.56 -12.63 -68.04
N GLU A 505 -35.39 -12.09 -68.35
CA GLU A 505 -34.81 -12.21 -69.74
C GLU A 505 -34.14 -13.56 -69.95
N TYR A 506 -33.50 -14.12 -68.93
CA TYR A 506 -32.71 -15.36 -69.04
C TYR A 506 -33.07 -16.36 -67.91
N PRO A 507 -34.27 -16.92 -67.84
CA PRO A 507 -34.76 -17.76 -66.76
C PRO A 507 -34.00 -19.07 -66.53
N LYS A 508 -33.10 -19.47 -67.46
CA LYS A 508 -32.25 -20.67 -67.33
C LYS A 508 -30.90 -20.42 -66.68
N LEU A 509 -30.57 -19.17 -66.32
CA LEU A 509 -29.35 -18.87 -65.63
C LEU A 509 -29.41 -19.38 -64.23
N THR A 510 -28.35 -20.06 -63.83
CA THR A 510 -28.18 -20.43 -62.39
C THR A 510 -27.82 -19.21 -61.55
N GLU A 511 -28.04 -19.25 -60.23
CA GLU A 511 -27.63 -18.18 -59.31
C GLU A 511 -26.12 -17.87 -59.45
N ASP A 512 -25.29 -18.87 -59.68
CA ASP A 512 -23.87 -18.69 -59.92
C ASP A 512 -23.56 -17.98 -61.27
N ASP A 513 -24.39 -18.18 -62.28
CA ASP A 513 -24.25 -17.45 -63.53
C ASP A 513 -24.66 -15.99 -63.41
N GLN A 514 -25.74 -15.73 -62.63
CA GLN A 514 -26.18 -14.37 -62.26
C GLN A 514 -25.11 -13.65 -61.43
N LEU A 515 -24.54 -14.34 -60.42
CA LEU A 515 -23.42 -13.81 -59.65
C LEU A 515 -22.24 -13.47 -60.56
N LEU A 516 -21.89 -14.33 -61.52
CA LEU A 516 -20.82 -14.08 -62.45
C LEU A 516 -21.08 -12.86 -63.30
N LEU A 517 -22.29 -12.68 -63.84
CA LEU A 517 -22.68 -11.50 -64.62
C LEU A 517 -22.57 -10.22 -63.75
N CYS A 518 -23.08 -10.23 -62.54
CA CYS A 518 -22.94 -9.09 -61.64
C CYS A 518 -21.48 -8.76 -61.34
N LEU A 519 -20.62 -9.76 -61.11
CA LEU A 519 -19.19 -9.55 -60.88
C LEU A 519 -18.43 -9.05 -62.11
N GLN A 520 -18.91 -9.33 -63.30
CA GLN A 520 -18.33 -8.78 -64.54
C GLN A 520 -18.62 -7.30 -64.75
N GLU A 521 -19.72 -6.81 -64.15
CA GLU A 521 -20.05 -5.37 -64.10
C GLU A 521 -19.20 -4.62 -63.05
N THR A 522 -18.44 -5.32 -62.22
CA THR A 522 -17.51 -4.70 -61.27
C THR A 522 -16.13 -4.48 -61.90
N SER A 523 -15.31 -3.64 -61.29
CA SER A 523 -13.91 -3.41 -61.70
C SER A 523 -12.94 -4.51 -61.24
N LEU A 524 -13.42 -5.68 -60.81
CA LEU A 524 -12.59 -6.78 -60.34
C LEU A 524 -11.77 -7.40 -61.48
N SER A 525 -10.50 -7.70 -61.19
CA SER A 525 -9.67 -8.44 -62.15
C SER A 525 -10.19 -9.86 -62.38
N PRO A 526 -9.90 -10.49 -63.52
CA PRO A 526 -10.31 -11.88 -63.81
C PRO A 526 -9.89 -12.87 -62.72
N LEU A 527 -8.72 -12.66 -62.07
CA LEU A 527 -8.25 -13.48 -60.95
C LEU A 527 -9.09 -13.23 -59.69
N ALA A 528 -9.42 -11.97 -59.40
CA ALA A 528 -10.27 -11.63 -58.26
C ALA A 528 -11.68 -12.24 -58.40
N ILE A 529 -12.24 -12.25 -59.62
CA ILE A 529 -13.51 -12.93 -59.91
C ILE A 529 -13.36 -14.46 -59.75
N ALA A 530 -12.27 -15.07 -60.17
CA ALA A 530 -12.02 -16.50 -59.94
C ALA A 530 -11.98 -16.85 -58.46
N ILE A 531 -11.32 -16.00 -57.62
CA ILE A 531 -11.25 -16.13 -56.18
C ILE A 531 -12.65 -16.06 -55.56
N CYS A 532 -13.57 -15.26 -56.08
CA CYS A 532 -14.97 -15.19 -55.64
C CYS A 532 -15.70 -16.55 -55.75
N PHE A 533 -15.32 -17.38 -56.68
CA PHE A 533 -15.86 -18.73 -56.89
C PHE A 533 -15.02 -19.85 -56.26
N GLY A 534 -14.08 -19.51 -55.38
CA GLY A 534 -13.22 -20.49 -54.71
C GLY A 534 -12.07 -21.01 -55.56
N TYR A 535 -11.78 -20.39 -56.72
CA TYR A 535 -10.71 -20.81 -57.66
C TYR A 535 -9.43 -20.01 -57.39
N THR A 536 -8.31 -20.68 -57.47
CA THR A 536 -6.97 -20.06 -57.33
C THR A 536 -6.35 -19.62 -58.65
N ASP A 537 -7.01 -19.94 -59.78
CA ASP A 537 -6.64 -19.50 -61.13
C ASP A 537 -7.88 -19.23 -62.03
N THR A 538 -7.69 -18.64 -63.19
CA THR A 538 -8.77 -18.19 -64.05
C THR A 538 -9.31 -19.29 -65.02
N HIS A 539 -8.69 -20.49 -65.07
CA HIS A 539 -9.10 -21.53 -65.99
C HIS A 539 -10.51 -22.09 -65.72
N PRO A 540 -10.86 -22.46 -64.49
CA PRO A 540 -12.24 -22.89 -64.13
C PRO A 540 -13.29 -21.80 -64.38
N LEU A 541 -12.92 -20.54 -64.15
CA LEU A 541 -13.80 -19.40 -64.46
C LEU A 541 -14.13 -19.28 -65.97
N ASN A 542 -13.15 -19.49 -66.81
CA ASN A 542 -13.38 -19.46 -68.30
C ASN A 542 -14.32 -20.57 -68.75
N GLN A 543 -14.22 -21.76 -68.16
CA GLN A 543 -15.15 -22.86 -68.43
C GLN A 543 -16.58 -22.48 -67.93
N LYS A 544 -16.71 -21.84 -66.79
CA LYS A 544 -17.99 -21.36 -66.25
C LYS A 544 -18.61 -20.31 -67.20
N LYS A 545 -17.82 -19.35 -67.67
CA LYS A 545 -18.25 -18.35 -68.67
C LYS A 545 -18.77 -18.98 -69.99
N TYR A 546 -18.11 -20.03 -70.46
CA TYR A 546 -18.56 -20.72 -71.65
C TYR A 546 -19.94 -21.36 -71.43
N LYS A 547 -20.13 -22.12 -70.37
CA LYS A 547 -21.42 -22.75 -70.03
C LYS A 547 -22.55 -21.73 -69.81
N MET A 548 -22.24 -20.59 -69.17
CA MET A 548 -23.19 -19.50 -69.03
C MET A 548 -23.64 -18.93 -70.37
N LYS A 549 -22.72 -18.63 -71.27
CA LYS A 549 -23.04 -18.14 -72.60
C LYS A 549 -23.91 -19.14 -73.40
N GLU A 550 -23.65 -20.43 -73.23
CA GLU A 550 -24.47 -21.47 -73.90
C GLU A 550 -25.92 -21.47 -73.38
N ARG A 551 -26.14 -21.16 -72.04
CA ARG A 551 -27.48 -21.03 -71.49
C ARG A 551 -28.18 -19.75 -71.97
N MET A 552 -27.47 -18.68 -72.21
CA MET A 552 -28.01 -17.42 -72.75
C MET A 552 -28.36 -17.54 -74.26
N SER A 553 -27.54 -18.21 -75.08
CA SER A 553 -27.72 -18.32 -76.53
C SER A 553 -28.86 -19.25 -76.95
N ARG A 554 -29.33 -20.14 -76.11
CA ARG A 554 -30.44 -21.07 -76.41
C ARG A 554 -31.82 -20.42 -76.42
N GLU A 555 -31.94 -19.13 -76.06
CA GLU A 555 -33.25 -18.41 -76.16
C GLU A 555 -33.38 -17.51 -77.39
N GLU A 556 -32.31 -17.05 -78.01
CA GLU A 556 -32.37 -16.27 -79.27
C GLU A 556 -32.89 -17.07 -80.44
N SER A 557 -33.04 -18.41 -80.32
CA SER A 557 -33.52 -19.28 -81.35
C SER A 557 -35.01 -19.64 -81.26
N LYS A 558 -35.81 -18.90 -80.47
CA LYS A 558 -37.27 -19.11 -80.29
C LYS A 558 -38.09 -17.82 -80.32
N VAL A 559 -37.79 -16.86 -81.24
CA VAL A 559 -38.67 -15.77 -81.61
C VAL A 559 -38.84 -15.81 -83.14
#